data_58c4cade171309e7472dd8ee9eb150bf
#
_entry.id   58c4cade171309e7472dd8ee9eb150bf
#
_cell.length_a   1.000
_cell.length_b   1.000
_cell.length_c   1.000
_cell.angle_alpha   90.00
_cell.angle_beta   90.00
_cell.angle_gamma   90.00
#
_symmetry.space_group_name_H-M   'P 1'
#
loop_
_entity.id
_entity.type
_entity.pdbx_description
1 polymer ?
#
loop_
_entity_poly.entity_id
_entity_poly.type
_entity_poly.pdbx_seq_one_letter_code
_entity_poly.pdbx_strand_id
1 'polypeptide(L)'
;MALILGVDPGLTRCGYALVESNKSVLHGMFQSGADSDPAERVGKISLELEQLVEKYQPSLIALERVFAQANLRSVMGVAQISGALMATAHKHSIPVEFFTPSEVKAAVAGHGRASKAQVAQMVTAILKLKEVPKPADVADALAVAICASNKSQIASTPARKKWVAAAKAAKRKLG
;
A
#
# COMPACT_ATOMS: atom_id res chain seq x y z
N MET A 1 7.05 1.31 -16.89
CA MET A 1 6.52 2.10 -15.76
C MET A 1 6.37 1.17 -14.56
N ALA A 2 6.33 1.69 -13.34
CA ALA A 2 6.33 0.84 -12.16
C ALA A 2 4.90 0.34 -11.85
N LEU A 3 4.71 -0.97 -11.80
CA LEU A 3 3.49 -1.59 -11.28
C LEU A 3 3.61 -1.65 -9.75
N ILE A 4 2.66 -1.08 -9.05
CA ILE A 4 2.66 -0.98 -7.58
C ILE A 4 1.49 -1.77 -7.02
N LEU A 5 1.78 -2.64 -6.06
CA LEU A 5 0.78 -3.32 -5.25
C LEU A 5 0.56 -2.54 -3.96
N GLY A 6 -0.58 -1.85 -3.86
CA GLY A 6 -1.04 -1.25 -2.61
C GLY A 6 -1.89 -2.25 -1.82
N VAL A 7 -1.65 -2.32 -0.52
CA VAL A 7 -2.40 -3.22 0.37
C VAL A 7 -2.84 -2.46 1.62
N ASP A 8 -4.13 -2.58 1.94
CA ASP A 8 -4.69 -2.25 3.25
C ASP A 8 -4.81 -3.56 4.05
N PRO A 9 -3.81 -3.86 4.91
CA PRO A 9 -3.71 -5.17 5.53
C PRO A 9 -4.73 -5.34 6.65
N GLY A 10 -5.53 -6.38 6.56
CA GLY A 10 -6.47 -6.78 7.61
C GLY A 10 -6.69 -8.28 7.64
N LEU A 11 -6.84 -8.85 8.84
CA LEU A 11 -6.99 -10.29 9.01
C LEU A 11 -8.37 -10.79 8.55
N THR A 12 -9.43 -10.01 8.73
CA THR A 12 -10.78 -10.37 8.28
C THR A 12 -11.01 -9.92 6.83
N ARG A 13 -10.56 -8.74 6.48
CA ARG A 13 -10.65 -8.14 5.16
C ARG A 13 -9.31 -7.49 4.84
N CYS A 14 -8.76 -7.83 3.70
CA CYS A 14 -7.51 -7.29 3.21
C CYS A 14 -7.74 -6.69 1.83
N GLY A 15 -7.75 -5.36 1.75
CA GLY A 15 -7.85 -4.64 0.48
C GLY A 15 -6.56 -4.73 -0.31
N TYR A 16 -6.66 -4.89 -1.63
CA TYR A 16 -5.50 -4.85 -2.52
C TYR A 16 -5.79 -4.07 -3.80
N ALA A 17 -4.75 -3.47 -4.36
CA ALA A 17 -4.83 -2.75 -5.62
C ALA A 17 -3.51 -2.78 -6.38
N LEU A 18 -3.56 -3.12 -7.66
CA LEU A 18 -2.46 -3.00 -8.60
C LEU A 18 -2.67 -1.73 -9.42
N VAL A 19 -1.74 -0.78 -9.32
CA VAL A 19 -1.81 0.50 -10.01
C VAL A 19 -0.54 0.71 -10.85
N GLU A 20 -0.75 1.08 -12.11
CA GLU A 20 0.32 1.47 -13.01
C GLU A 20 -0.04 2.80 -13.70
N SER A 21 0.83 3.80 -13.63
CA SER A 21 0.65 5.08 -14.35
C SER A 21 -0.71 5.75 -14.12
N ASN A 22 -1.17 5.79 -12.87
CA ASN A 22 -2.48 6.30 -12.49
C ASN A 22 -3.66 5.58 -13.15
N LYS A 23 -3.49 4.31 -13.47
CA LYS A 23 -4.56 3.41 -13.90
C LYS A 23 -4.63 2.23 -12.95
N SER A 24 -5.83 1.86 -12.54
CA SER A 24 -6.04 0.61 -11.81
C SER A 24 -6.01 -0.55 -12.80
N VAL A 25 -5.07 -1.47 -12.59
CA VAL A 25 -4.95 -2.72 -13.37
C VAL A 25 -5.88 -3.77 -12.79
N LEU A 26 -5.88 -3.87 -11.46
CA LEU A 26 -6.72 -4.78 -10.70
C LEU A 26 -6.92 -4.22 -9.30
N HIS A 27 -8.09 -4.40 -8.73
CA HIS A 27 -8.33 -4.12 -7.31
C HIS A 27 -9.42 -5.03 -6.76
N GLY A 28 -9.40 -5.24 -5.46
CA GLY A 28 -10.35 -6.10 -4.79
C GLY A 28 -10.05 -6.26 -3.30
N MET A 29 -10.65 -7.26 -2.71
CA MET A 29 -10.52 -7.56 -1.31
C MET A 29 -10.52 -9.06 -1.08
N PHE A 30 -9.56 -9.55 -0.29
CA PHE A 30 -9.55 -10.90 0.23
C PHE A 30 -10.25 -10.95 1.58
N GLN A 31 -10.90 -12.07 1.87
CA GLN A 31 -11.64 -12.28 3.12
C GLN A 31 -11.28 -13.60 3.77
N SER A 32 -11.17 -13.59 5.09
CA SER A 32 -11.12 -14.79 5.92
C SER A 32 -12.33 -14.87 6.83
N GLY A 33 -12.70 -16.08 7.25
CA GLY A 33 -13.78 -16.29 8.23
C GLY A 33 -13.43 -15.67 9.58
N ALA A 34 -14.35 -14.89 10.17
CA ALA A 34 -14.09 -14.25 11.46
C ALA A 34 -13.94 -15.26 12.61
N ASP A 35 -14.60 -16.40 12.48
CA ASP A 35 -14.65 -17.47 13.50
C ASP A 35 -13.59 -18.58 13.28
N SER A 36 -12.81 -18.50 12.21
CA SER A 36 -11.73 -19.43 11.93
C SER A 36 -10.50 -19.17 12.80
N ASP A 37 -9.66 -20.19 12.94
CA ASP A 37 -8.39 -20.08 13.65
C ASP A 37 -7.50 -18.95 13.06
N PRO A 38 -6.84 -18.13 13.90
CA PRO A 38 -5.99 -17.05 13.42
C PRO A 38 -4.90 -17.49 12.43
N ALA A 39 -4.30 -18.67 12.60
CA ALA A 39 -3.27 -19.16 11.69
C ALA A 39 -3.85 -19.52 10.32
N GLU A 40 -5.03 -20.14 10.27
CA GLU A 40 -5.75 -20.41 9.01
C GLU A 40 -6.08 -19.10 8.28
N ARG A 41 -6.54 -18.09 9.02
CA ARG A 41 -6.89 -16.77 8.46
C ARG A 41 -5.69 -16.08 7.86
N VAL A 42 -4.56 -16.05 8.59
CA VAL A 42 -3.29 -15.51 8.09
C VAL A 42 -2.83 -16.29 6.87
N GLY A 43 -2.85 -17.63 6.94
CA GLY A 43 -2.45 -18.49 5.84
C GLY A 43 -3.26 -18.23 4.57
N LYS A 44 -4.59 -18.15 4.68
CA LYS A 44 -5.48 -17.89 3.55
C LYS A 44 -5.15 -16.55 2.86
N ILE A 45 -5.15 -15.45 3.63
CA ILE A 45 -4.88 -14.11 3.07
C ILE A 45 -3.47 -14.02 2.48
N SER A 46 -2.48 -14.63 3.16
CA SER A 46 -1.09 -14.63 2.71
C SER A 46 -0.92 -15.37 1.40
N LEU A 47 -1.57 -16.52 1.22
CA LEU A 47 -1.54 -17.29 0.00
C LEU A 47 -2.14 -16.52 -1.18
N GLU A 48 -3.27 -15.85 -0.99
CA GLU A 48 -3.91 -15.04 -2.02
C GLU A 48 -3.06 -13.83 -2.41
N LEU A 49 -2.39 -13.18 -1.44
CA LEU A 49 -1.43 -12.11 -1.71
C LEU A 49 -0.18 -12.61 -2.44
N GLU A 50 0.34 -13.78 -2.08
CA GLU A 50 1.48 -14.40 -2.76
C GLU A 50 1.15 -14.72 -4.22
N GLN A 51 -0.03 -15.28 -4.50
CA GLN A 51 -0.49 -15.52 -5.87
C GLN A 51 -0.58 -14.24 -6.71
N LEU A 52 -1.02 -13.12 -6.11
CA LEU A 52 -0.99 -11.83 -6.78
C LEU A 52 0.45 -11.38 -7.10
N VAL A 53 1.35 -11.50 -6.13
CA VAL A 53 2.77 -11.16 -6.31
C VAL A 53 3.40 -12.01 -7.40
N GLU A 54 3.18 -13.32 -7.39
CA GLU A 54 3.71 -14.25 -8.40
C GLU A 54 3.18 -13.94 -9.80
N LYS A 55 1.88 -13.68 -9.92
CA LYS A 55 1.24 -13.45 -11.21
C LYS A 55 1.61 -12.11 -11.83
N TYR A 56 1.66 -11.05 -11.04
CA TYR A 56 1.79 -9.68 -11.55
C TYR A 56 3.18 -9.08 -11.39
N GLN A 57 4.05 -9.67 -10.57
CA GLN A 57 5.44 -9.25 -10.34
C GLN A 57 5.54 -7.72 -10.11
N PRO A 58 4.86 -7.14 -9.09
CA PRO A 58 4.90 -5.71 -8.85
C PRO A 58 6.33 -5.27 -8.53
N SER A 59 6.70 -4.07 -8.95
CA SER A 59 8.03 -3.50 -8.69
C SER A 59 8.17 -2.90 -7.29
N LEU A 60 7.05 -2.71 -6.60
CA LEU A 60 6.96 -2.18 -5.23
C LEU A 60 5.68 -2.68 -4.58
N ILE A 61 5.77 -3.05 -3.30
CA ILE A 61 4.63 -3.28 -2.42
C ILE A 61 4.52 -2.10 -1.46
N ALA A 62 3.35 -1.47 -1.43
CA ALA A 62 3.04 -0.33 -0.58
C ALA A 62 2.02 -0.73 0.48
N LEU A 63 2.34 -0.48 1.76
CA LEU A 63 1.52 -0.82 2.92
C LEU A 63 1.16 0.42 3.71
N GLU A 64 -0.08 0.48 4.24
CA GLU A 64 -0.41 1.47 5.24
C GLU A 64 0.24 1.10 6.58
N ARG A 65 0.89 2.08 7.23
CA ARG A 65 1.52 1.89 8.55
C ARG A 65 0.46 1.96 9.63
N VAL A 66 0.38 0.92 10.44
CA VAL A 66 -0.50 0.89 11.60
C VAL A 66 0.14 1.58 12.79
N PHE A 67 -0.65 2.41 13.49
CA PHE A 67 -0.30 2.98 14.77
C PHE A 67 -1.06 2.26 15.89
N ALA A 68 -0.39 2.03 17.01
CA ALA A 68 -0.90 1.29 18.17
C ALA A 68 -2.06 1.98 18.95
N GLN A 69 -2.67 3.01 18.38
CA GLN A 69 -3.83 3.70 18.96
C GLN A 69 -5.17 3.04 18.67
N ALA A 70 -5.18 2.00 17.83
CA ALA A 70 -6.36 1.22 17.51
C ALA A 70 -6.53 0.04 18.49
N ASN A 71 -7.69 -0.63 18.42
CA ASN A 71 -7.95 -1.86 19.17
C ASN A 71 -6.82 -2.88 18.93
N LEU A 72 -6.19 -3.36 20.01
CA LEU A 72 -5.05 -4.30 19.98
C LEU A 72 -5.32 -5.53 19.09
N ARG A 73 -6.53 -6.07 19.10
CA ARG A 73 -6.88 -7.23 18.25
C ARG A 73 -6.77 -6.90 16.75
N SER A 74 -7.19 -5.72 16.35
CA SER A 74 -7.08 -5.26 14.96
C SER A 74 -5.61 -5.00 14.59
N VAL A 75 -4.85 -4.37 15.48
CA VAL A 75 -3.40 -4.09 15.29
C VAL A 75 -2.62 -5.39 15.09
N MET A 76 -2.89 -6.43 15.90
CA MET A 76 -2.23 -7.73 15.77
C MET A 76 -2.52 -8.39 14.43
N GLY A 77 -3.77 -8.39 13.99
CA GLY A 77 -4.14 -8.94 12.68
C GLY A 77 -3.46 -8.24 11.51
N VAL A 78 -3.40 -6.91 11.56
CA VAL A 78 -2.69 -6.11 10.55
C VAL A 78 -1.18 -6.40 10.57
N ALA A 79 -0.56 -6.50 11.74
CA ALA A 79 0.86 -6.82 11.88
C ALA A 79 1.19 -8.22 11.32
N GLN A 80 0.33 -9.20 11.56
CA GLN A 80 0.49 -10.57 11.05
C GLN A 80 0.45 -10.60 9.51
N ILE A 81 -0.55 -9.97 8.89
CA ILE A 81 -0.67 -9.91 7.42
C ILE A 81 0.49 -9.10 6.82
N SER A 82 0.85 -7.97 7.42
CA SER A 82 1.99 -7.17 6.97
C SER A 82 3.30 -7.97 7.02
N GLY A 83 3.54 -8.71 8.12
CA GLY A 83 4.72 -9.57 8.28
C GLY A 83 4.78 -10.68 7.24
N ALA A 84 3.65 -11.36 6.99
CA ALA A 84 3.56 -12.40 5.96
C ALA A 84 3.84 -11.84 4.56
N LEU A 85 3.28 -10.68 4.23
CA LEU A 85 3.52 -10.02 2.94
C LEU A 85 4.97 -9.53 2.80
N MET A 86 5.61 -9.08 3.88
CA MET A 86 7.04 -8.74 3.88
C MET A 86 7.91 -9.98 3.59
N ALA A 87 7.57 -11.14 4.14
CA ALA A 87 8.27 -12.39 3.84
C ALA A 87 8.11 -12.79 2.37
N THR A 88 6.90 -12.71 1.83
CA THR A 88 6.63 -12.91 0.39
C THR A 88 7.41 -11.92 -0.48
N ALA A 89 7.42 -10.64 -0.13
CA ALA A 89 8.17 -9.62 -0.85
C ALA A 89 9.67 -9.91 -0.87
N HIS A 90 10.23 -10.34 0.25
CA HIS A 90 11.64 -10.74 0.34
C HIS A 90 11.95 -11.95 -0.56
N LYS A 91 11.10 -12.98 -0.55
CA LYS A 91 11.23 -14.17 -1.41
C LYS A 91 11.30 -13.78 -2.90
N HIS A 92 10.53 -12.77 -3.31
CA HIS A 92 10.47 -12.30 -4.71
C HIS A 92 11.40 -11.11 -5.00
N SER A 93 12.24 -10.69 -4.04
CA SER A 93 13.13 -9.53 -4.16
C SER A 93 12.41 -8.22 -4.50
N ILE A 94 11.19 -8.05 -4.00
CA ILE A 94 10.37 -6.86 -4.19
C ILE A 94 10.52 -5.93 -2.99
N PRO A 95 10.84 -4.64 -3.16
CA PRO A 95 10.90 -3.68 -2.06
C PRO A 95 9.51 -3.44 -1.45
N VAL A 96 9.49 -3.19 -0.13
CA VAL A 96 8.29 -2.83 0.63
C VAL A 96 8.45 -1.42 1.18
N GLU A 97 7.45 -0.56 0.99
CA GLU A 97 7.39 0.75 1.61
C GLU A 97 6.12 0.92 2.46
N PHE A 98 6.30 1.58 3.61
CA PHE A 98 5.20 1.89 4.53
C PHE A 98 4.84 3.36 4.47
N PHE A 99 3.55 3.65 4.44
CA PHE A 99 2.99 5.00 4.40
C PHE A 99 2.07 5.24 5.59
N THR A 100 2.18 6.40 6.21
CA THR A 100 1.26 6.79 7.27
C THR A 100 -0.11 7.20 6.69
N PRO A 101 -1.21 7.07 7.44
CA PRO A 101 -2.53 7.54 7.00
C PRO A 101 -2.52 9.01 6.55
N SER A 102 -1.75 9.86 7.23
CA SER A 102 -1.62 11.28 6.87
C SER A 102 -0.89 11.49 5.55
N GLU A 103 0.15 10.70 5.26
CA GLU A 103 0.86 10.74 3.97
C GLU A 103 -0.07 10.30 2.84
N VAL A 104 -0.82 9.21 3.03
CA VAL A 104 -1.78 8.70 2.05
C VAL A 104 -2.85 9.75 1.75
N LYS A 105 -3.46 10.33 2.78
CA LYS A 105 -4.46 11.40 2.62
C LYS A 105 -3.91 12.63 1.91
N ALA A 106 -2.70 13.07 2.29
CA ALA A 106 -2.06 14.22 1.64
C ALA A 106 -1.74 13.95 0.17
N ALA A 107 -1.26 12.75 -0.17
CA ALA A 107 -0.94 12.37 -1.53
C ALA A 107 -2.15 12.29 -2.45
N VAL A 108 -3.31 11.89 -1.92
CA VAL A 108 -4.54 11.67 -2.70
C VAL A 108 -5.44 12.91 -2.71
N ALA A 109 -5.64 13.56 -1.56
CA ALA A 109 -6.59 14.66 -1.39
C ALA A 109 -5.93 16.04 -1.20
N GLY A 110 -4.59 16.10 -1.24
CA GLY A 110 -3.84 17.36 -1.08
C GLY A 110 -3.59 17.78 0.38
N HIS A 111 -4.22 17.14 1.36
CA HIS A 111 -4.00 17.42 2.78
C HIS A 111 -4.25 16.21 3.69
N GLY A 112 -3.49 16.09 4.78
CA GLY A 112 -3.50 14.92 5.68
C GLY A 112 -4.75 14.78 6.57
N ARG A 113 -5.67 15.76 6.56
CA ARG A 113 -6.92 15.73 7.35
C ARG A 113 -8.16 15.33 6.54
N ALA A 114 -7.99 14.90 5.31
CA ALA A 114 -9.10 14.48 4.46
C ALA A 114 -9.94 13.36 5.11
N SER A 115 -11.25 13.43 4.94
CA SER A 115 -12.15 12.35 5.37
C SER A 115 -11.99 11.12 4.45
N LYS A 116 -12.40 9.95 4.93
CA LYS A 116 -12.40 8.73 4.10
C LYS A 116 -13.23 8.89 2.82
N ALA A 117 -14.36 9.58 2.91
CA ALA A 117 -15.22 9.86 1.75
C ALA A 117 -14.50 10.73 0.71
N GLN A 118 -13.80 11.78 1.15
CA GLN A 118 -13.00 12.63 0.26
C GLN A 118 -11.88 11.85 -0.43
N VAL A 119 -11.15 11.00 0.33
CA VAL A 119 -10.10 10.14 -0.23
C VAL A 119 -10.68 9.20 -1.29
N ALA A 120 -11.80 8.52 -1.00
CA ALA A 120 -12.43 7.60 -1.94
C ALA A 120 -12.91 8.30 -3.23
N GLN A 121 -13.47 9.51 -3.13
CA GLN A 121 -13.84 10.34 -4.28
C GLN A 121 -12.62 10.74 -5.12
N MET A 122 -11.54 11.16 -4.46
CA MET A 122 -10.29 11.53 -5.15
C MET A 122 -9.63 10.34 -5.83
N VAL A 123 -9.61 9.16 -5.19
CA VAL A 123 -9.15 7.89 -5.80
C VAL A 123 -9.93 7.62 -7.09
N THR A 124 -11.26 7.75 -7.03
CA THR A 124 -12.14 7.55 -8.18
C THR A 124 -11.78 8.50 -9.33
N ALA A 125 -11.56 9.77 -9.04
CA ALA A 125 -11.21 10.79 -10.02
C ALA A 125 -9.80 10.56 -10.62
N ILE A 126 -8.79 10.31 -9.78
CA ILE A 126 -7.39 10.10 -10.21
C ILE A 126 -7.27 8.89 -11.12
N LEU A 127 -7.91 7.78 -10.76
CA LEU A 127 -7.85 6.53 -11.50
C LEU A 127 -8.93 6.42 -12.60
N LYS A 128 -9.78 7.45 -12.73
CA LYS A 128 -10.90 7.50 -13.70
C LYS A 128 -11.82 6.28 -13.60
N LEU A 129 -12.13 5.87 -12.38
CA LEU A 129 -13.04 4.76 -12.13
C LEU A 129 -14.49 5.18 -12.39
N LYS A 130 -15.33 4.23 -12.78
CA LYS A 130 -16.76 4.49 -13.08
C LYS A 130 -17.58 4.80 -11.82
N GLU A 131 -17.17 4.24 -10.68
CA GLU A 131 -17.84 4.39 -9.39
C GLU A 131 -16.83 4.35 -8.24
N VAL A 132 -17.26 4.80 -7.07
CA VAL A 132 -16.46 4.76 -5.85
C VAL A 132 -16.20 3.30 -5.46
N PRO A 133 -14.92 2.90 -5.27
CA PRO A 133 -14.59 1.52 -4.90
C PRO A 133 -15.24 1.10 -3.60
N LYS A 134 -15.77 -0.11 -3.59
CA LYS A 134 -16.38 -0.75 -2.41
C LYS A 134 -15.86 -2.16 -2.24
N PRO A 135 -15.71 -2.64 -0.99
CA PRO A 135 -15.84 -1.89 0.27
C PRO A 135 -14.70 -0.87 0.47
N ALA A 136 -14.72 -0.14 1.60
CA ALA A 136 -13.74 0.92 1.90
C ALA A 136 -12.29 0.44 1.85
N ASP A 137 -12.02 -0.81 2.26
CA ASP A 137 -10.70 -1.44 2.25
C ASP A 137 -10.06 -1.41 0.84
N VAL A 138 -10.88 -1.50 -0.21
CA VAL A 138 -10.41 -1.40 -1.62
C VAL A 138 -9.99 0.03 -1.95
N ALA A 139 -10.76 1.03 -1.52
CA ALA A 139 -10.41 2.44 -1.73
C ALA A 139 -9.14 2.82 -0.96
N ASP A 140 -8.97 2.29 0.26
CA ASP A 140 -7.78 2.49 1.09
C ASP A 140 -6.54 1.86 0.41
N ALA A 141 -6.62 0.65 -0.12
CA ALA A 141 -5.53 0.01 -0.88
C ALA A 141 -5.15 0.79 -2.16
N LEU A 142 -6.15 1.28 -2.91
CA LEU A 142 -5.92 2.14 -4.08
C LEU A 142 -5.23 3.45 -3.68
N ALA A 143 -5.63 4.06 -2.58
CA ALA A 143 -5.03 5.29 -2.07
C ALA A 143 -3.55 5.11 -1.70
N VAL A 144 -3.21 3.99 -1.05
CA VAL A 144 -1.82 3.63 -0.72
C VAL A 144 -0.98 3.44 -1.99
N ALA A 145 -1.52 2.76 -3.00
CA ALA A 145 -0.84 2.58 -4.29
C ALA A 145 -0.59 3.91 -5.01
N ILE A 146 -1.57 4.82 -5.03
CA ILE A 146 -1.42 6.18 -5.57
C ILE A 146 -0.33 6.96 -4.82
N CYS A 147 -0.33 6.90 -3.50
CA CYS A 147 0.68 7.56 -2.67
C CYS A 147 2.10 7.10 -3.03
N ALA A 148 2.29 5.80 -3.15
CA ALA A 148 3.57 5.20 -3.56
C ALA A 148 3.97 5.60 -5.00
N SER A 149 3.02 5.62 -5.93
CA SER A 149 3.24 6.05 -7.31
C SER A 149 3.72 7.51 -7.38
N ASN A 150 3.05 8.41 -6.66
CA ASN A 150 3.43 9.83 -6.60
C ASN A 150 4.84 10.01 -6.02
N LYS A 151 5.17 9.30 -4.95
CA LYS A 151 6.51 9.34 -4.32
C LYS A 151 7.59 8.84 -5.29
N SER A 152 7.35 7.76 -6.01
CA SER A 152 8.28 7.21 -7.00
C SER A 152 8.52 8.17 -8.15
N GLN A 153 7.48 8.84 -8.65
CA GLN A 153 7.59 9.86 -9.69
C GLN A 153 8.42 11.06 -9.21
N ILE A 154 8.18 11.57 -8.00
CA ILE A 154 8.95 12.66 -7.40
C ILE A 154 10.42 12.24 -7.21
N ALA A 155 10.69 11.01 -6.75
CA ALA A 155 12.05 10.50 -6.58
C ALA A 155 12.82 10.37 -7.89
N SER A 156 12.13 10.19 -9.01
CA SER A 156 12.72 10.08 -10.34
C SER A 156 13.06 11.42 -10.99
N THR A 157 12.60 12.54 -10.42
CA THR A 157 12.88 13.88 -10.99
C THR A 157 14.38 14.22 -10.94
N PRO A 158 14.92 14.90 -11.98
CA PRO A 158 16.34 15.28 -12.01
C PRO A 158 16.78 16.10 -10.79
N ALA A 159 15.92 17.01 -10.31
CA ALA A 159 16.18 17.84 -9.14
C ALA A 159 16.36 17.00 -7.87
N ARG A 160 15.49 15.99 -7.64
CA ARG A 160 15.59 15.12 -6.46
C ARG A 160 16.77 14.16 -6.54
N LYS A 161 17.08 13.63 -7.73
CA LYS A 161 18.29 12.81 -7.92
C LYS A 161 19.56 13.60 -7.58
N LYS A 162 19.64 14.86 -8.03
CA LYS A 162 20.75 15.77 -7.72
C LYS A 162 20.85 16.07 -6.22
N TRP A 163 19.70 16.30 -5.55
CA TRP A 163 19.66 16.54 -4.11
C TRP A 163 20.08 15.29 -3.30
N VAL A 164 19.57 14.11 -3.64
CA VAL A 164 19.95 12.85 -2.99
C VAL A 164 21.43 12.54 -3.16
N ALA A 165 22.00 12.78 -4.35
CA ALA A 165 23.42 12.62 -4.61
C ALA A 165 24.26 13.58 -3.74
N ALA A 166 23.86 14.86 -3.64
CA ALA A 166 24.52 15.85 -2.79
C ALA A 166 24.46 15.49 -1.31
N ALA A 167 23.30 15.04 -0.81
CA ALA A 167 23.14 14.61 0.58
C ALA A 167 24.00 13.37 0.91
N LYS A 168 24.13 12.42 -0.03
CA LYS A 168 24.99 11.24 0.09
C LYS A 168 26.47 11.60 0.12
N ALA A 169 26.88 12.59 -0.70
CA ALA A 169 28.25 13.11 -0.72
C ALA A 169 28.61 13.87 0.56
N ALA A 170 27.67 14.67 1.10
CA ALA A 170 27.86 15.36 2.37
C ALA A 170 28.04 14.38 3.56
N LYS A 171 27.23 13.30 3.59
CA LYS A 171 27.34 12.27 4.63
C LYS A 171 28.67 11.51 4.60
N ARG A 172 29.28 11.34 3.43
CA ARG A 172 30.61 10.73 3.27
C ARG A 172 31.78 11.62 3.75
N LYS A 173 31.57 12.95 3.86
CA LYS A 173 32.58 13.89 4.33
C LYS A 173 32.58 14.09 5.86
N LEU A 174 31.56 13.58 6.54
CA LEU A 174 31.35 13.72 7.99
C LEU A 174 31.65 12.44 8.78
N GLY A 175 31.99 11.36 8.14
CA GLY A 175 32.47 10.10 8.72
C GLY A 175 33.82 9.73 8.17
#